data_92d99a2cc913f63e67f6bf85ce5d5adf
#
_entry.id   92d99a2cc913f63e67f6bf85ce5d5adf
#
_cell.length_a   1.000
_cell.length_b   1.000
_cell.length_c   1.000
_cell.angle_alpha   90.00
_cell.angle_beta   90.00
_cell.angle_gamma   90.00
#
_symmetry.space_group_name_H-M   'P 1'
#
loop_
_entity.id
_entity.type
_entity.pdbx_description
1 polymer ?
#
loop_
_entity_poly.entity_id
_entity_poly.type
_entity_poly.pdbx_seq_one_letter_code
_entity_poly.pdbx_strand_id
1 'polypeptide(L)'
;PYPISHGDFASADEVIEFVRRDITKFRNAMQSHNFPKFLETAHAMVRFTHAVELMFLERNIPEEDMDAVRRSIENSLDQVREIYGRTPKIDKK
;
A
#
# COMPACT_ATOMS: atom_id res chain seq x y z
N PRO A 1 17.08 11.43 7.35
CA PRO A 1 16.23 10.53 6.62
C PRO A 1 15.67 9.45 7.52
N TYR A 2 14.46 9.16 7.33
CA TYR A 2 13.79 8.17 8.12
C TYR A 2 13.93 6.82 7.50
N PRO A 3 14.24 5.81 8.30
CA PRO A 3 14.27 4.45 7.75
C PRO A 3 12.94 4.06 7.15
N ILE A 4 11.87 4.59 7.69
CA ILE A 4 10.54 4.22 7.21
C ILE A 4 10.27 4.70 5.80
N SER A 5 11.05 5.63 5.30
CA SER A 5 10.88 6.07 3.93
C SER A 5 11.60 5.17 2.95
N HIS A 6 12.38 4.25 3.45
CA HIS A 6 13.09 3.31 2.58
C HIS A 6 12.23 2.09 2.38
N GLY A 7 11.96 1.77 1.14
CA GLY A 7 11.12 0.63 0.84
C GLY A 7 9.65 0.92 0.99
N ASP A 8 9.31 2.07 1.55
CA ASP A 8 7.93 2.50 1.68
C ASP A 8 7.71 3.74 0.84
N PHE A 9 6.47 3.94 0.44
CA PHE A 9 6.15 5.10 -0.36
C PHE A 9 5.83 6.27 0.57
N ALA A 10 6.67 7.30 0.53
CA ALA A 10 6.50 8.45 1.39
C ALA A 10 5.55 9.48 0.82
N SER A 11 5.19 9.36 -0.45
CA SER A 11 4.35 10.35 -1.10
C SER A 11 3.62 9.71 -2.25
N ALA A 12 2.58 10.41 -2.73
CA ALA A 12 1.86 9.96 -3.90
C ALA A 12 2.75 9.91 -5.13
N ASP A 13 3.73 10.83 -5.18
CA ASP A 13 4.66 10.82 -6.31
C ASP A 13 5.47 9.54 -6.34
N GLU A 14 5.85 9.02 -5.19
CA GLU A 14 6.59 7.77 -5.16
C GLU A 14 5.75 6.60 -5.63
N VAL A 15 4.46 6.61 -5.31
CA VAL A 15 3.57 5.57 -5.80
C VAL A 15 3.47 5.65 -7.32
N ILE A 16 3.30 6.85 -7.84
CA ILE A 16 3.25 7.05 -9.29
C ILE A 16 4.53 6.55 -9.94
N GLU A 17 5.66 6.86 -9.33
CA GLU A 17 6.94 6.44 -9.87
C GLU A 17 7.08 4.92 -9.85
N PHE A 18 6.60 4.31 -8.79
CA PHE A 18 6.62 2.85 -8.71
C PHE A 18 5.83 2.22 -9.86
N VAL A 19 4.63 2.75 -10.10
CA VAL A 19 3.81 2.25 -11.20
C VAL A 19 4.50 2.49 -12.53
N ARG A 20 5.11 3.65 -12.67
CA ARG A 20 5.76 4.01 -13.93
C ARG A 20 6.92 3.10 -14.26
N ARG A 21 7.72 2.76 -13.25
CA ARG A 21 8.86 1.88 -13.48
C ARG A 21 8.44 0.51 -13.96
N ASP A 22 7.27 0.08 -13.51
CA ASP A 22 6.78 -1.24 -13.85
C ASP A 22 5.71 -1.20 -14.91
N ILE A 23 5.69 -0.15 -15.71
CA ILE A 23 4.61 0.03 -16.68
C ILE A 23 4.47 -1.19 -17.59
N THR A 24 5.58 -1.79 -17.96
CA THR A 24 5.51 -2.96 -18.82
C THR A 24 4.82 -4.13 -18.14
N LYS A 25 5.14 -4.32 -16.86
CA LYS A 25 4.49 -5.38 -16.09
C LYS A 25 3.02 -5.09 -15.87
N PHE A 26 2.68 -3.82 -15.77
CA PHE A 26 1.31 -3.42 -15.49
C PHE A 26 0.48 -3.23 -16.74
N ARG A 27 1.06 -3.46 -17.91
CA ARG A 27 0.35 -3.19 -19.16
C ARG A 27 -1.02 -3.87 -19.18
N ASN A 28 -1.05 -5.16 -18.89
CA ASN A 28 -2.31 -5.88 -18.91
C ASN A 28 -3.21 -5.47 -17.76
N ALA A 29 -2.61 -5.22 -16.62
CA ALA A 29 -3.38 -4.81 -15.45
C ALA A 29 -4.01 -3.45 -15.65
N MET A 30 -3.34 -2.57 -16.38
CA MET A 30 -3.88 -1.24 -16.64
C MET A 30 -5.14 -1.29 -17.48
N GLN A 31 -5.34 -2.37 -18.22
CA GLN A 31 -6.56 -2.52 -19.01
C GLN A 31 -7.70 -3.11 -18.19
N SER A 32 -7.42 -3.50 -16.96
CA SER A 32 -8.45 -4.00 -16.08
C SER A 32 -9.34 -2.86 -15.61
N HIS A 33 -10.62 -3.14 -15.44
CA HIS A 33 -11.54 -2.15 -14.91
C HIS A 33 -11.21 -1.80 -13.47
N ASN A 34 -10.32 -2.57 -12.83
CA ASN A 34 -9.92 -2.31 -11.44
C ASN A 34 -8.71 -1.41 -11.33
N PHE A 35 -8.11 -1.01 -12.45
CA PHE A 35 -6.91 -0.19 -12.36
C PHE A 35 -7.16 1.13 -11.63
N PRO A 36 -8.27 1.85 -11.88
CA PRO A 36 -8.53 3.06 -11.09
C PRO A 36 -8.66 2.77 -9.60
N LYS A 37 -9.27 1.65 -9.24
CA LYS A 37 -9.38 1.27 -7.84
C LYS A 37 -8.01 0.98 -7.25
N PHE A 38 -7.12 0.37 -8.04
CA PHE A 38 -5.77 0.13 -7.57
C PHE A 38 -5.07 1.45 -7.24
N LEU A 39 -5.19 2.43 -8.12
CA LEU A 39 -4.55 3.73 -7.86
C LEU A 39 -5.14 4.39 -6.63
N GLU A 40 -6.45 4.33 -6.46
CA GLU A 40 -7.07 4.89 -5.26
C GLU A 40 -6.54 4.21 -4.01
N THR A 41 -6.40 2.90 -4.08
CA THR A 41 -5.90 2.14 -2.94
C THR A 41 -4.45 2.50 -2.64
N ALA A 42 -3.63 2.64 -3.69
CA ALA A 42 -2.25 3.02 -3.50
C ALA A 42 -2.13 4.39 -2.84
N HIS A 43 -2.96 5.32 -3.27
CA HIS A 43 -2.96 6.64 -2.65
C HIS A 43 -3.42 6.57 -1.20
N ALA A 44 -4.39 5.71 -0.92
CA ALA A 44 -4.87 5.54 0.46
C ALA A 44 -3.77 4.98 1.34
N MET A 45 -2.96 4.07 0.81
CA MET A 45 -1.85 3.53 1.59
C MET A 45 -0.83 4.60 1.93
N VAL A 46 -0.56 5.49 0.99
CA VAL A 46 0.37 6.58 1.26
C VAL A 46 -0.18 7.49 2.36
N ARG A 47 -1.45 7.84 2.26
CA ARG A 47 -2.08 8.68 3.28
C ARG A 47 -2.05 7.99 4.64
N PHE A 48 -2.30 6.69 4.64
CA PHE A 48 -2.30 5.93 5.88
C PHE A 48 -0.92 5.92 6.52
N THR A 49 0.10 5.64 5.72
CA THR A 49 1.47 5.63 6.22
C THR A 49 1.82 6.98 6.83
N HIS A 50 1.47 8.06 6.14
CA HIS A 50 1.78 9.40 6.63
C HIS A 50 1.06 9.68 7.95
N ALA A 51 -0.21 9.27 8.03
CA ALA A 51 -0.99 9.50 9.24
C ALA A 51 -0.40 8.75 10.42
N VAL A 52 0.05 7.52 10.20
CA VAL A 52 0.65 6.74 11.26
C VAL A 52 1.95 7.39 11.72
N GLU A 53 2.74 7.88 10.78
CA GLU A 53 3.98 8.56 11.13
C GLU A 53 3.73 9.80 11.97
N LEU A 54 2.78 10.61 11.55
CA LEU A 54 2.47 11.82 12.32
C LEU A 54 1.96 11.49 13.71
N MET A 55 1.11 10.48 13.78
CA MET A 55 0.59 10.05 15.07
C MET A 55 1.74 9.69 16.01
N PHE A 56 2.67 8.90 15.53
CA PHE A 56 3.78 8.45 16.36
C PHE A 56 4.73 9.59 16.70
N LEU A 57 5.01 10.47 15.74
CA LEU A 57 6.00 11.52 15.94
C LEU A 57 5.47 12.66 16.79
N GLU A 58 4.15 12.89 16.78
CA GLU A 58 3.59 14.05 17.42
C GLU A 58 2.79 13.75 18.68
N ARG A 59 2.54 12.50 18.97
CA ARG A 59 1.72 12.13 20.11
C ARG A 59 2.38 11.03 20.91
N ASN A 60 2.04 11.00 22.18
CA ASN A 60 2.55 9.97 23.08
C ASN A 60 1.54 8.82 23.08
N ILE A 61 1.69 7.91 22.13
CA ILE A 61 0.69 6.89 21.85
C ILE A 61 0.81 5.72 22.82
N PRO A 62 -0.28 5.31 23.47
CA PRO A 62 -0.23 4.11 24.30
C PRO A 62 0.12 2.88 23.49
N GLU A 63 0.82 1.96 24.13
CA GLU A 63 1.29 0.76 23.44
C GLU A 63 0.13 -0.05 22.88
N GLU A 64 -0.97 -0.15 23.64
CA GLU A 64 -2.09 -0.93 23.15
C GLU A 64 -2.73 -0.32 21.94
N ASP A 65 -2.67 0.99 21.78
CA ASP A 65 -3.20 1.63 20.59
C ASP A 65 -2.30 1.35 19.38
N MET A 66 -0.99 1.37 19.57
CA MET A 66 -0.08 1.00 18.49
C MET A 66 -0.29 -0.47 18.10
N ASP A 67 -0.50 -1.34 19.09
CA ASP A 67 -0.74 -2.72 18.80
C ASP A 67 -2.02 -2.91 18.00
N ALA A 68 -3.05 -2.13 18.31
CA ALA A 68 -4.30 -2.22 17.58
C ALA A 68 -4.12 -1.82 16.12
N VAL A 69 -3.36 -0.76 15.88
CA VAL A 69 -3.07 -0.33 14.52
C VAL A 69 -2.30 -1.40 13.77
N ARG A 70 -1.28 -1.96 14.42
CA ARG A 70 -0.48 -3.00 13.77
C ARG A 70 -1.32 -4.22 13.43
N ARG A 71 -2.22 -4.62 14.34
CA ARG A 71 -3.09 -5.76 14.07
C ARG A 71 -4.00 -5.50 12.88
N SER A 72 -4.50 -4.28 12.75
CA SER A 72 -5.34 -3.94 11.60
C SER A 72 -4.55 -4.07 10.31
N ILE A 73 -3.30 -3.63 10.32
CA ILE A 73 -2.45 -3.73 9.14
C ILE A 73 -2.20 -5.20 8.80
N GLU A 74 -1.92 -6.02 9.82
CA GLU A 74 -1.65 -7.42 9.57
C GLU A 74 -2.88 -8.15 9.06
N ASN A 75 -4.04 -7.79 9.58
CA ASN A 75 -5.27 -8.37 9.06
C ASN A 75 -5.49 -8.02 7.61
N SER A 76 -5.19 -6.78 7.25
CA SER A 76 -5.30 -6.36 5.86
C SER A 76 -4.31 -7.09 4.97
N LEU A 77 -3.10 -7.32 5.49
CA LEU A 77 -2.10 -8.05 4.73
C LEU A 77 -2.55 -9.48 4.50
N ASP A 78 -3.14 -10.11 5.53
CA ASP A 78 -3.66 -11.46 5.38
C ASP A 78 -4.77 -11.50 4.33
N GLN A 79 -5.61 -10.48 4.31
CA GLN A 79 -6.67 -10.40 3.32
C GLN A 79 -6.09 -10.32 1.92
N VAL A 80 -5.05 -9.52 1.75
CA VAL A 80 -4.41 -9.38 0.45
C VAL A 80 -3.83 -10.72 0.00
N ARG A 81 -3.17 -11.42 0.93
CA ARG A 81 -2.57 -12.71 0.60
C ARG A 81 -3.61 -13.73 0.22
N GLU A 82 -4.75 -13.71 0.90
CA GLU A 82 -5.81 -14.63 0.58
C GLU A 82 -6.36 -14.36 -0.81
N ILE A 83 -6.59 -13.10 -1.13
CA ILE A 83 -7.09 -12.73 -2.44
C ILE A 83 -6.08 -13.14 -3.52
N TYR A 84 -4.83 -12.87 -3.24
CA TYR A 84 -3.76 -13.22 -4.17
C TYR A 84 -3.76 -14.71 -4.47
N GLY A 85 -3.94 -15.51 -3.42
CA GLY A 85 -3.82 -16.96 -3.56
C GLY A 85 -5.00 -17.60 -4.28
N ARG A 86 -6.17 -16.98 -4.22
CA ARG A 86 -7.37 -17.58 -4.81
C ARG A 86 -7.80 -16.95 -6.12
N THR A 87 -7.10 -15.90 -6.55
CA THR A 87 -7.47 -15.21 -7.76
C THR A 87 -6.61 -15.70 -8.92
N PRO A 88 -7.20 -15.95 -10.09
CA PRO A 88 -6.42 -16.43 -11.22
C PRO A 88 -5.38 -15.42 -11.64
N LYS A 89 -4.30 -15.92 -12.20
CA LYS A 89 -3.25 -15.06 -12.70
C LYS A 89 -3.71 -14.32 -13.93
N ILE A 90 -3.11 -13.15 -14.15
CA ILE A 90 -3.38 -12.41 -15.36
C ILE A 90 -2.84 -13.20 -16.54
N ASP A 91 -3.69 -13.32 -17.56
CA ASP A 91 -3.30 -14.02 -18.78
C ASP A 91 -2.40 -13.12 -19.60
N LYS A 92 -1.18 -13.55 -19.79
CA LYS A 92 -0.20 -12.76 -20.54
C LYS A 92 -0.19 -13.20 -21.97
N LYS A 93 -0.70 -12.39 -22.79
CA LYS A 93 -0.71 -12.69 -24.21
C LYS A 93 0.21 -11.85 -24.99
#